data_4a7f331fc220b71b412f045e25d5f3ef
#
_entry.id   4a7f331fc220b71b412f045e25d5f3ef
#
_cell.length_a   1.000
_cell.length_b   1.000
_cell.length_c   1.000
_cell.angle_alpha   90.00
_cell.angle_beta   90.00
_cell.angle_gamma   90.00
#
_symmetry.space_group_name_H-M   'P 1'
#
loop_
_entity.id
_entity.type
_entity.pdbx_description
1 polymer ?
#
loop_
_entity_poly.entity_id
_entity_poly.type
_entity_poly.pdbx_seq_one_letter_code
_entity_poly.pdbx_strand_id
1 'polypeptide(L)'
;MTTFTSAEFGLLLVGAVMAALLVTVIALSLRRRRRARDRLGVAALPQETAAVAPARLTALDAASLLAAVKEAEADGQVKRLPGLYLSLARWRLESEETSAAEELLRKCILAATTGDQKDCHARGRLALGDIALSKGDPVTACEHWQIARSLFRELRLSQEHDTVEARMRRNGCPTDWVLTDF
;
A
#
# COMPACT_ATOMS: atom_id res chain seq x y z
N MET A 1 25.17 41.75 -41.07
CA MET A 1 26.27 41.44 -40.17
C MET A 1 25.84 41.92 -38.78
N THR A 2 25.29 41.04 -37.96
CA THR A 2 24.81 41.35 -36.62
C THR A 2 26.01 41.17 -35.67
N THR A 3 26.52 42.26 -35.15
CA THR A 3 27.59 42.26 -34.12
C THR A 3 26.95 41.95 -32.78
N PHE A 4 27.13 40.73 -32.31
CA PHE A 4 26.75 40.35 -30.94
C PHE A 4 27.59 41.15 -29.94
N THR A 5 26.95 41.84 -29.01
CA THR A 5 27.62 42.60 -27.97
C THR A 5 28.23 41.67 -26.92
N SER A 6 29.39 42.05 -26.36
CA SER A 6 30.10 41.24 -25.33
C SER A 6 29.29 40.90 -24.10
N ALA A 7 28.22 41.65 -23.85
CA ALA A 7 27.28 41.42 -22.74
C ALA A 7 26.38 40.17 -22.98
N GLU A 8 25.97 39.93 -24.23
CA GLU A 8 25.14 38.77 -24.57
C GLU A 8 25.91 37.45 -24.49
N PHE A 9 27.22 37.49 -24.83
CA PHE A 9 28.09 36.32 -24.67
C PHE A 9 28.30 35.95 -23.18
N GLY A 10 28.38 36.93 -22.30
CA GLY A 10 28.49 36.72 -20.84
C GLY A 10 27.23 36.01 -20.26
N LEU A 11 26.06 36.42 -20.71
CA LEU A 11 24.81 35.86 -20.22
C LEU A 11 24.58 34.37 -20.63
N LEU A 12 24.99 34.05 -21.89
CA LEU A 12 24.94 32.67 -22.40
C LEU A 12 25.93 31.74 -21.68
N LEU A 13 27.11 32.23 -21.37
CA LEU A 13 28.13 31.47 -20.62
C LEU A 13 27.68 31.18 -19.19
N VAL A 14 27.07 32.13 -18.48
CA VAL A 14 26.55 31.95 -17.14
C VAL A 14 25.42 30.96 -17.15
N GLY A 15 24.49 31.04 -18.12
CA GLY A 15 23.39 30.10 -18.29
C GLY A 15 23.86 28.64 -18.49
N ALA A 16 24.89 28.46 -19.34
CA ALA A 16 25.47 27.13 -19.61
C ALA A 16 26.16 26.53 -18.38
N VAL A 17 26.89 27.34 -17.61
CA VAL A 17 27.52 26.88 -16.35
C VAL A 17 26.49 26.50 -15.29
N MET A 18 25.41 27.27 -15.15
CA MET A 18 24.36 26.94 -14.19
C MET A 18 23.60 25.67 -14.57
N ALA A 19 23.34 25.45 -15.87
CA ALA A 19 22.73 24.21 -16.35
C ALA A 19 23.63 22.99 -16.09
N ALA A 20 24.95 23.10 -16.35
CA ALA A 20 25.92 22.05 -16.08
C ALA A 20 25.99 21.69 -14.57
N LEU A 21 25.97 22.72 -13.69
CA LEU A 21 25.97 22.51 -12.24
C LEU A 21 24.68 21.82 -11.77
N LEU A 22 23.55 22.18 -12.34
CA LEU A 22 22.27 21.54 -11.98
C LEU A 22 22.25 20.05 -12.35
N VAL A 23 22.74 19.72 -13.54
CA VAL A 23 22.84 18.33 -14.00
C VAL A 23 23.81 17.52 -13.12
N THR A 24 24.95 18.11 -12.73
CA THR A 24 25.91 17.42 -11.85
C THR A 24 25.34 17.19 -10.44
N VAL A 25 24.61 18.15 -9.87
CA VAL A 25 23.95 18.00 -8.57
C VAL A 25 22.88 16.91 -8.61
N ILE A 26 22.07 16.86 -9.68
CA ILE A 26 21.06 15.81 -9.87
C ILE A 26 21.73 14.44 -10.01
N ALA A 27 22.78 14.34 -10.82
CA ALA A 27 23.52 13.09 -11.02
C ALA A 27 24.18 12.59 -9.72
N LEU A 28 24.75 13.49 -8.91
CA LEU A 28 25.33 13.17 -7.62
C LEU A 28 24.27 12.74 -6.59
N SER A 29 23.11 13.37 -6.59
CA SER A 29 22.01 12.99 -5.70
C SER A 29 21.45 11.61 -6.05
N LEU A 30 21.32 11.30 -7.34
CA LEU A 30 20.90 9.96 -7.81
C LEU A 30 21.96 8.89 -7.51
N ARG A 31 23.25 9.21 -7.66
CA ARG A 31 24.34 8.30 -7.26
C ARG A 31 24.40 8.07 -5.74
N ARG A 32 24.14 9.10 -4.92
CA ARG A 32 24.04 8.96 -3.46
C ARG A 32 22.86 8.06 -3.07
N ARG A 33 21.70 8.18 -3.72
CA ARG A 33 20.55 7.31 -3.49
C ARG A 33 20.82 5.86 -3.88
N ARG A 34 21.53 5.61 -5.00
CA ARG A 34 21.95 4.26 -5.38
C ARG A 34 22.97 3.68 -4.39
N ARG A 35 23.98 4.43 -3.98
CA ARG A 35 24.98 3.96 -2.99
C ARG A 35 24.41 3.77 -1.58
N ALA A 36 23.39 4.52 -1.19
CA ALA A 36 22.66 4.27 0.06
C ALA A 36 21.85 2.96 -0.01
N ARG A 37 21.35 2.61 -1.19
CA ARG A 37 20.65 1.33 -1.44
C ARG A 37 21.63 0.14 -1.44
N ASP A 38 22.82 0.34 -2.00
CA ASP A 38 23.88 -0.70 -2.05
C ASP A 38 24.60 -0.88 -0.71
N ARG A 39 24.61 0.13 0.18
CA ARG A 39 25.21 0.06 1.53
C ARG A 39 24.28 -0.57 2.58
N LEU A 40 22.99 -0.72 2.31
CA LEU A 40 22.10 -1.62 3.01
C LEU A 40 22.30 -3.03 2.43
N GLY A 41 23.57 -3.45 2.34
CA GLY A 41 23.97 -4.80 2.01
C GLY A 41 23.33 -5.76 3.02
N VAL A 42 22.16 -6.22 2.68
CA VAL A 42 21.62 -7.46 3.20
C VAL A 42 22.58 -8.53 2.74
N ALA A 43 23.44 -8.97 3.68
CA ALA A 43 24.21 -10.17 3.49
C ALA A 43 23.25 -11.24 2.96
N ALA A 44 23.54 -11.77 1.80
CA ALA A 44 22.81 -12.83 1.19
C ALA A 44 22.89 -14.06 2.10
N LEU A 45 21.87 -14.23 2.94
CA LEU A 45 21.55 -15.54 3.48
C LEU A 45 20.98 -16.36 2.33
N PRO A 46 21.30 -17.65 2.22
CA PRO A 46 20.75 -18.48 1.16
C PRO A 46 19.23 -18.49 1.31
N GLN A 47 18.55 -17.78 0.42
CA GLN A 47 17.10 -17.81 0.29
C GLN A 47 16.72 -19.12 -0.43
N GLU A 48 16.67 -20.17 0.32
CA GLU A 48 15.90 -21.35 -0.05
C GLU A 48 14.54 -21.29 0.67
N THR A 49 13.83 -20.22 0.44
CA THR A 49 12.38 -20.16 0.50
C THR A 49 11.95 -19.33 -0.69
N ALA A 50 11.46 -20.02 -1.71
CA ALA A 50 10.80 -19.41 -2.84
C ALA A 50 9.84 -18.34 -2.32
N ALA A 51 10.24 -17.06 -2.43
CA ALA A 51 9.32 -15.95 -2.38
C ALA A 51 8.35 -16.22 -3.53
N VAL A 52 7.19 -16.82 -3.21
CA VAL A 52 6.06 -16.88 -4.11
C VAL A 52 5.76 -15.41 -4.42
N ALA A 53 6.27 -14.95 -5.55
CA ALA A 53 5.80 -13.68 -6.13
C ALA A 53 4.27 -13.76 -6.07
N PRO A 54 3.55 -12.71 -5.61
CA PRO A 54 2.10 -12.76 -5.60
C PRO A 54 1.67 -13.10 -7.03
N ALA A 55 1.25 -14.35 -7.22
CA ALA A 55 0.78 -14.80 -8.51
C ALA A 55 -0.36 -13.87 -8.88
N ARG A 56 -0.25 -13.16 -10.00
CA ARG A 56 -1.36 -12.40 -10.55
C ARG A 56 -2.50 -13.36 -10.69
N LEU A 57 -3.56 -13.15 -9.90
CA LEU A 57 -4.77 -13.95 -9.99
C LEU A 57 -5.30 -13.85 -11.41
N THR A 58 -5.35 -14.99 -12.10
CA THR A 58 -5.85 -15.05 -13.48
C THR A 58 -7.37 -14.89 -13.50
N ALA A 59 -7.95 -14.62 -14.65
CA ALA A 59 -9.42 -14.55 -14.80
C ALA A 59 -10.10 -15.88 -14.41
N LEU A 60 -9.41 -17.01 -14.59
CA LEU A 60 -9.90 -18.34 -14.15
C LEU A 60 -9.94 -18.42 -12.62
N ASP A 61 -8.93 -17.87 -11.95
CA ASP A 61 -8.89 -17.82 -10.47
C ASP A 61 -10.02 -16.96 -9.92
N ALA A 62 -10.36 -15.85 -10.61
CA ALA A 62 -11.47 -15.00 -10.26
C ALA A 62 -12.83 -15.69 -10.38
N ALA A 63 -13.05 -16.43 -11.44
CA ALA A 63 -14.28 -17.20 -11.60
C ALA A 63 -14.43 -18.27 -10.51
N SER A 64 -13.33 -18.94 -10.16
CA SER A 64 -13.28 -19.92 -9.07
C SER A 64 -13.56 -19.29 -7.72
N LEU A 65 -12.97 -18.13 -7.45
CA LEU A 65 -13.23 -17.37 -6.21
C LEU A 65 -14.71 -16.94 -6.11
N LEU A 66 -15.27 -16.45 -7.20
CA LEU A 66 -16.68 -16.05 -7.25
C LEU A 66 -17.62 -17.23 -7.02
N ALA A 67 -17.32 -18.39 -7.61
CA ALA A 67 -18.06 -19.62 -7.39
C ALA A 67 -17.97 -20.06 -5.93
N ALA A 68 -16.78 -20.04 -5.33
CA ALA A 68 -16.56 -20.40 -3.93
C ALA A 68 -17.28 -19.45 -2.96
N VAL A 69 -17.35 -18.14 -3.27
CA VAL A 69 -18.15 -17.18 -2.48
C VAL A 69 -19.62 -17.55 -2.53
N LYS A 70 -20.19 -17.78 -3.72
CA LYS A 70 -21.60 -18.15 -3.88
C LYS A 70 -21.94 -19.46 -3.17
N GLU A 71 -21.08 -20.45 -3.27
CA GLU A 71 -21.23 -21.73 -2.57
C GLU A 71 -21.22 -21.53 -1.05
N ALA A 72 -20.23 -20.80 -0.54
CA ALA A 72 -20.11 -20.53 0.90
C ALA A 72 -21.28 -19.71 1.45
N GLU A 73 -21.83 -18.77 0.65
CA GLU A 73 -23.04 -18.01 0.99
C GLU A 73 -24.27 -18.93 1.04
N ALA A 74 -24.45 -19.81 0.03
CA ALA A 74 -25.59 -20.73 -0.06
C ALA A 74 -25.57 -21.77 1.07
N ASP A 75 -24.39 -22.27 1.42
CA ASP A 75 -24.21 -23.29 2.46
C ASP A 75 -24.13 -22.73 3.88
N GLY A 76 -24.17 -21.40 4.03
CA GLY A 76 -24.05 -20.73 5.32
C GLY A 76 -22.66 -20.92 5.98
N GLN A 77 -21.60 -21.08 5.20
CA GLN A 77 -20.24 -21.32 5.68
C GLN A 77 -19.59 -20.01 6.18
N VAL A 78 -20.13 -19.41 7.21
CA VAL A 78 -19.75 -18.08 7.73
C VAL A 78 -18.24 -17.95 7.97
N LYS A 79 -17.58 -19.01 8.42
CA LYS A 79 -16.14 -18.99 8.69
C LYS A 79 -15.25 -18.90 7.44
N ARG A 80 -15.74 -19.31 6.27
CA ARG A 80 -14.98 -19.23 5.03
C ARG A 80 -15.13 -17.89 4.32
N LEU A 81 -16.25 -17.22 4.52
CA LEU A 81 -16.62 -16.01 3.80
C LEU A 81 -15.61 -14.85 3.93
N PRO A 82 -15.06 -14.51 5.13
CA PRO A 82 -14.14 -13.38 5.25
C PRO A 82 -12.90 -13.51 4.37
N GLY A 83 -12.28 -14.69 4.38
CA GLY A 83 -11.09 -14.95 3.55
C GLY A 83 -11.40 -14.92 2.05
N LEU A 84 -12.55 -15.45 1.64
CA LEU A 84 -12.99 -15.45 0.24
C LEU A 84 -13.29 -14.03 -0.25
N TYR A 85 -14.02 -13.23 0.52
CA TYR A 85 -14.26 -11.81 0.20
C TYR A 85 -12.97 -11.01 0.11
N LEU A 86 -12.04 -11.24 1.03
CA LEU A 86 -10.74 -10.55 1.02
C LEU A 86 -9.91 -10.90 -0.24
N SER A 87 -9.91 -12.17 -0.64
CA SER A 87 -9.21 -12.63 -1.84
C SER A 87 -9.85 -12.06 -3.11
N LEU A 88 -11.18 -12.07 -3.19
CA LEU A 88 -11.90 -11.51 -4.33
C LEU A 88 -11.76 -9.99 -4.41
N ALA A 89 -11.76 -9.29 -3.26
CA ALA A 89 -11.51 -7.86 -3.20
C ALA A 89 -10.12 -7.49 -3.72
N ARG A 90 -9.10 -8.27 -3.36
CA ARG A 90 -7.73 -8.08 -3.87
C ARG A 90 -7.70 -8.20 -5.39
N TRP A 91 -8.33 -9.23 -5.95
CA TRP A 91 -8.41 -9.38 -7.39
C TRP A 91 -9.11 -8.21 -8.08
N ARG A 92 -10.22 -7.69 -7.49
CA ARG A 92 -10.91 -6.51 -8.01
C ARG A 92 -10.02 -5.26 -7.99
N LEU A 93 -9.17 -5.09 -6.96
CA LEU A 93 -8.20 -3.98 -6.90
C LEU A 93 -7.13 -4.10 -7.99
N GLU A 94 -6.63 -5.31 -8.27
CA GLU A 94 -5.69 -5.55 -9.36
C GLU A 94 -6.31 -5.28 -10.75
N SER A 95 -7.64 -5.40 -10.85
CA SER A 95 -8.43 -5.09 -12.06
C SER A 95 -8.92 -3.62 -12.10
N GLU A 96 -8.46 -2.77 -11.19
CA GLU A 96 -8.85 -1.35 -11.04
C GLU A 96 -10.36 -1.15 -10.73
N GLU A 97 -11.07 -2.21 -10.34
CA GLU A 97 -12.48 -2.19 -9.98
C GLU A 97 -12.68 -1.78 -8.50
N THR A 98 -12.21 -0.59 -8.14
CA THR A 98 -12.12 -0.12 -6.75
C THR A 98 -13.47 -0.15 -6.01
N SER A 99 -14.57 0.25 -6.66
CA SER A 99 -15.89 0.26 -6.02
C SER A 99 -16.38 -1.15 -5.66
N ALA A 100 -16.17 -2.12 -6.55
CA ALA A 100 -16.52 -3.53 -6.28
C ALA A 100 -15.65 -4.12 -5.18
N ALA A 101 -14.35 -3.77 -5.15
CA ALA A 101 -13.46 -4.19 -4.08
C ALA A 101 -13.88 -3.63 -2.72
N GLU A 102 -14.28 -2.37 -2.67
CA GLU A 102 -14.73 -1.70 -1.44
C GLU A 102 -15.99 -2.38 -0.84
N GLU A 103 -16.95 -2.76 -1.69
CA GLU A 103 -18.13 -3.51 -1.26
C GLU A 103 -17.74 -4.88 -0.67
N LEU A 104 -16.86 -5.61 -1.35
CA LEU A 104 -16.37 -6.90 -0.87
C LEU A 104 -15.59 -6.78 0.45
N LEU A 105 -14.81 -5.72 0.64
CA LEU A 105 -14.10 -5.47 1.89
C LEU A 105 -15.06 -5.16 3.05
N ARG A 106 -16.16 -4.44 2.80
CA ARG A 106 -17.22 -4.23 3.81
C ARG A 106 -17.89 -5.56 4.20
N LYS A 107 -18.21 -6.42 3.21
CA LYS A 107 -18.73 -7.77 3.47
C LYS A 107 -17.73 -8.62 4.26
N CYS A 108 -16.43 -8.55 3.90
CA CYS A 108 -15.35 -9.22 4.62
C CYS A 108 -15.33 -8.80 6.09
N ILE A 109 -15.34 -7.51 6.38
CA ILE A 109 -15.29 -6.97 7.74
C ILE A 109 -16.53 -7.42 8.54
N LEU A 110 -17.72 -7.32 7.96
CA LEU A 110 -18.96 -7.76 8.62
C LEU A 110 -18.91 -9.23 8.97
N ALA A 111 -18.57 -10.10 8.03
CA ALA A 111 -18.46 -11.53 8.24
C ALA A 111 -17.32 -11.88 9.22
N ALA A 112 -16.21 -11.19 9.17
CA ALA A 112 -15.07 -11.37 10.07
C ALA A 112 -15.40 -10.97 11.51
N THR A 113 -16.14 -9.88 11.69
CA THR A 113 -16.61 -9.44 13.01
C THR A 113 -17.59 -10.45 13.62
N THR A 114 -18.55 -10.95 12.82
CA THR A 114 -19.50 -11.96 13.26
C THR A 114 -18.82 -13.29 13.60
N GLY A 115 -17.80 -13.66 12.85
CA GLY A 115 -17.05 -14.92 12.99
C GLY A 115 -15.84 -14.86 13.92
N ASP A 116 -15.58 -13.73 14.60
CA ASP A 116 -14.40 -13.46 15.43
C ASP A 116 -13.07 -13.71 14.69
N GLN A 117 -13.02 -13.35 13.41
CA GLN A 117 -11.81 -13.50 12.58
C GLN A 117 -11.03 -12.18 12.49
N LYS A 118 -10.35 -11.82 13.56
CA LYS A 118 -9.65 -10.54 13.71
C LYS A 118 -8.62 -10.29 12.61
N ASP A 119 -7.94 -11.32 12.09
CA ASP A 119 -6.97 -11.16 10.99
C ASP A 119 -7.63 -10.67 9.70
N CYS A 120 -8.72 -11.31 9.27
CA CYS A 120 -9.49 -10.86 8.09
C CYS A 120 -10.07 -9.46 8.30
N HIS A 121 -10.57 -9.16 9.50
CA HIS A 121 -11.06 -7.83 9.86
C HIS A 121 -9.94 -6.78 9.72
N ALA A 122 -8.77 -7.03 10.30
CA ALA A 122 -7.62 -6.12 10.23
C ALA A 122 -7.19 -5.86 8.78
N ARG A 123 -7.05 -6.91 7.98
CA ARG A 123 -6.66 -6.81 6.56
C ARG A 123 -7.71 -6.09 5.73
N GLY A 124 -9.00 -6.33 5.99
CA GLY A 124 -10.10 -5.60 5.35
C GLY A 124 -10.06 -4.10 5.66
N ARG A 125 -9.83 -3.74 6.94
CA ARG A 125 -9.68 -2.34 7.35
C ARG A 125 -8.45 -1.68 6.73
N LEU A 126 -7.32 -2.40 6.69
CA LEU A 126 -6.10 -1.90 6.05
C LEU A 126 -6.35 -1.54 4.57
N ALA A 127 -6.99 -2.45 3.82
CA ALA A 127 -7.29 -2.23 2.42
C ALA A 127 -8.28 -1.07 2.19
N LEU A 128 -9.31 -0.92 3.03
CA LEU A 128 -10.23 0.23 2.95
C LEU A 128 -9.52 1.55 3.22
N GLY A 129 -8.57 1.58 4.16
CA GLY A 129 -7.75 2.76 4.39
C GLY A 129 -6.90 3.14 3.17
N ASP A 130 -6.33 2.15 2.49
CA ASP A 130 -5.56 2.38 1.26
C ASP A 130 -6.45 2.93 0.13
N ILE A 131 -7.67 2.42 -0.01
CA ILE A 131 -8.66 2.92 -0.95
C ILE A 131 -9.07 4.37 -0.62
N ALA A 132 -9.35 4.66 0.65
CA ALA A 132 -9.73 6.01 1.08
C ALA A 132 -8.61 7.01 0.76
N LEU A 133 -7.35 6.66 1.05
CA LEU A 133 -6.20 7.50 0.70
C LEU A 133 -6.11 7.73 -0.81
N SER A 134 -6.29 6.70 -1.63
CA SER A 134 -6.25 6.82 -3.09
C SER A 134 -7.34 7.73 -3.66
N LYS A 135 -8.46 7.86 -2.94
CA LYS A 135 -9.57 8.77 -3.25
C LYS A 135 -9.35 10.20 -2.72
N GLY A 136 -8.23 10.47 -2.04
CA GLY A 136 -7.91 11.76 -1.46
C GLY A 136 -8.61 12.03 -0.12
N ASP A 137 -9.05 10.99 0.58
CA ASP A 137 -9.64 11.07 1.92
C ASP A 137 -8.68 10.50 2.98
N PRO A 138 -7.71 11.31 3.43
CA PRO A 138 -6.74 10.88 4.44
C PRO A 138 -7.37 10.68 5.83
N VAL A 139 -8.48 11.35 6.13
CA VAL A 139 -9.14 11.22 7.44
C VAL A 139 -9.72 9.82 7.58
N THR A 140 -10.57 9.40 6.66
CA THR A 140 -11.13 8.04 6.62
C THR A 140 -10.03 6.98 6.50
N ALA A 141 -8.95 7.26 5.77
CA ALA A 141 -7.80 6.36 5.69
C ALA A 141 -7.17 6.14 7.07
N CYS A 142 -6.92 7.21 7.83
CA CYS A 142 -6.35 7.13 9.17
C CYS A 142 -7.24 6.35 10.14
N GLU A 143 -8.55 6.55 10.09
CA GLU A 143 -9.52 5.79 10.92
C GLU A 143 -9.43 4.28 10.64
N HIS A 144 -9.44 3.89 9.39
CA HIS A 144 -9.34 2.49 9.01
C HIS A 144 -7.99 1.88 9.42
N TRP A 145 -6.89 2.57 9.20
CA TRP A 145 -5.56 2.09 9.59
C TRP A 145 -5.40 2.00 11.11
N GLN A 146 -6.01 2.91 11.87
CA GLN A 146 -5.99 2.84 13.33
C GLN A 146 -6.63 1.56 13.85
N ILE A 147 -7.78 1.17 13.29
CA ILE A 147 -8.48 -0.07 13.64
C ILE A 147 -7.61 -1.28 13.25
N ALA A 148 -7.06 -1.28 12.02
CA ALA A 148 -6.18 -2.35 11.56
C ALA A 148 -4.96 -2.53 12.47
N ARG A 149 -4.29 -1.42 12.85
CA ARG A 149 -3.14 -1.40 13.75
C ARG A 149 -3.48 -2.01 15.11
N SER A 150 -4.62 -1.63 15.69
CA SER A 150 -5.08 -2.16 16.97
C SER A 150 -5.31 -3.66 16.92
N LEU A 151 -5.98 -4.15 15.88
CA LEU A 151 -6.24 -5.57 15.67
C LEU A 151 -4.94 -6.38 15.45
N PHE A 152 -4.00 -5.88 14.68
CA PHE A 152 -2.70 -6.54 14.48
C PHE A 152 -1.90 -6.60 15.79
N ARG A 153 -1.97 -5.57 16.63
CA ARG A 153 -1.37 -5.58 17.96
C ARG A 153 -1.99 -6.65 18.86
N GLU A 154 -3.32 -6.77 18.88
CA GLU A 154 -4.03 -7.80 19.63
C GLU A 154 -3.63 -9.22 19.18
N LEU A 155 -3.47 -9.41 17.88
CA LEU A 155 -3.06 -10.67 17.26
C LEU A 155 -1.56 -10.96 17.42
N ARG A 156 -0.78 -10.03 17.98
CA ARG A 156 0.68 -10.09 18.09
C ARG A 156 1.40 -10.22 16.75
N LEU A 157 0.80 -9.71 15.69
CA LEU A 157 1.36 -9.64 14.35
C LEU A 157 2.21 -8.35 14.23
N SER A 158 3.43 -8.39 14.79
CA SER A 158 4.29 -7.21 14.94
C SER A 158 4.71 -6.61 13.59
N GLN A 159 4.99 -7.43 12.60
CA GLN A 159 5.40 -6.96 11.27
C GLN A 159 4.29 -6.17 10.58
N GLU A 160 3.06 -6.68 10.61
CA GLU A 160 1.88 -6.02 10.06
C GLU A 160 1.57 -4.73 10.84
N HIS A 161 1.63 -4.79 12.17
CA HIS A 161 1.46 -3.64 13.05
C HIS A 161 2.44 -2.51 12.66
N ASP A 162 3.74 -2.79 12.59
CA ASP A 162 4.78 -1.81 12.29
C ASP A 162 4.64 -1.25 10.86
N THR A 163 4.19 -2.09 9.93
CA THR A 163 3.90 -1.66 8.55
C THR A 163 2.77 -0.63 8.51
N VAL A 164 1.68 -0.88 9.24
CA VAL A 164 0.54 0.05 9.32
C VAL A 164 0.95 1.33 10.03
N GLU A 165 1.69 1.23 11.13
CA GLU A 165 2.16 2.39 11.89
C GLU A 165 3.09 3.29 11.04
N ALA A 166 4.00 2.70 10.28
CA ALA A 166 4.85 3.43 9.34
C ALA A 166 4.02 4.12 8.24
N ARG A 167 2.93 3.51 7.78
CA ARG A 167 1.99 4.09 6.81
C ARG A 167 1.24 5.27 7.42
N MET A 168 0.73 5.14 8.63
CA MET A 168 0.06 6.19 9.37
C MET A 168 0.97 7.41 9.58
N ARG A 169 2.21 7.20 10.04
CA ARG A 169 3.19 8.27 10.22
C ARG A 169 3.50 9.02 8.92
N ARG A 170 3.67 8.30 7.80
CA ARG A 170 3.94 8.91 6.49
C ARG A 170 2.82 9.79 5.98
N ASN A 171 1.58 9.51 6.39
CA ASN A 171 0.40 10.23 5.95
C ASN A 171 -0.13 11.21 7.03
N GLY A 172 0.66 11.46 8.08
CA GLY A 172 0.31 12.44 9.11
C GLY A 172 -0.87 12.02 9.98
N CYS A 173 -1.17 10.73 10.08
CA CYS A 173 -2.23 10.25 10.97
C CYS A 173 -1.83 10.46 12.42
N PRO A 174 -2.77 10.87 13.30
CA PRO A 174 -2.54 10.92 14.74
C PRO A 174 -2.20 9.51 15.25
N THR A 175 -1.07 9.37 15.95
CA THR A 175 -0.65 8.08 16.53
C THR A 175 -1.15 7.88 17.94
N ASP A 176 -1.56 8.96 18.60
CA ASP A 176 -1.93 9.02 20.02
C ASP A 176 -3.45 8.94 20.24
N TRP A 177 -4.21 8.58 19.24
CA TRP A 177 -5.63 8.33 19.43
C TRP A 177 -5.79 7.09 20.34
N VAL A 178 -5.89 7.36 21.61
CA VAL A 178 -6.53 6.45 22.54
C VAL A 178 -7.99 6.44 22.12
N LEU A 179 -8.45 5.34 21.51
CA LEU A 179 -9.88 5.07 21.43
C LEU A 179 -10.33 4.96 22.89
N THR A 180 -10.76 6.08 23.47
CA THR A 180 -11.50 6.05 24.72
C THR A 180 -12.78 5.30 24.40
N ASP A 181 -12.94 4.15 25.05
CA ASP A 181 -14.11 3.30 24.95
C ASP A 181 -15.39 4.15 25.09
N PHE A 182 -16.21 4.09 24.06
CA PHE A 182 -17.59 4.57 24.11
C PHE A 182 -18.50 3.42 24.47
#